data_f229d1a0e3ecaeab468d21407d415ec9
#
_entry.id   f229d1a0e3ecaeab468d21407d415ec9
#
_cell.length_a   1.000
_cell.length_b   1.000
_cell.length_c   1.000
_cell.angle_alpha   90.00
_cell.angle_beta   90.00
_cell.angle_gamma   90.00
#
_symmetry.space_group_name_H-M   'P 1'
#
loop_
_entity.id
_entity.type
_entity.pdbx_description
1 polymer ?
#
loop_
_entity_poly.entity_id
_entity_poly.type
_entity_poly.pdbx_seq_one_letter_code
_entity_poly.pdbx_strand_id
1 'polypeptide(L)'
;MKNRYLLLVAFIFAALTGYAAKSMSINDSDVKRALQNLDKELNRRDVYKKEREARIQSIEQSLCENTENDSVENRINLTMNLADAFAAYDNDSTLFYLKKGYTLSDEIKNDTMATHFLLKYITYLPLAGKAVESIELFEKIDTAGMSDNMYIEYLKAATQMSSYVVSSYADQPEVAALWKSKTKTFQKELCSKLSNDSPLKKYHEAEYYFSLKDYDKATVMLKDLMDNEPESSNIRARAGHGLALIAQAFSDEKAYTYYLALSAISDVKSATLEITSLQLLGMHLFEKGDLDRAYMYLSAALENAVECNASMRVLETSATLPIIEKAHTAQARESMQILTVAFIIAALLLIVVVSLLINLRIQVNRKTVLQGHLEGANRVKEIYLSQFINLCTVYMSKLTSFNKMVERKITSGKTEDLAKITKSGKFIEEQSKEFYEIFDEAFLHIYPSFVESVNALLLPDKQIQLLEGEKLNTDLRILAFIRLGLEDSSRVAQMLNYSVNTIYAYRNRLRNRAINRDTFEDDLMKISSI
;
A
#
# COMPACT_ATOMS: atom_id res chain seq x y z
N MET A 1 -29.60 2.19 -59.84
CA MET A 1 -30.09 3.33 -59.03
C MET A 1 -29.87 3.22 -57.53
N LYS A 2 -29.92 2.03 -56.93
CA LYS A 2 -29.69 1.85 -55.46
C LYS A 2 -28.31 2.28 -54.95
N ASN A 3 -27.24 2.12 -55.73
CA ASN A 3 -25.87 2.50 -55.26
C ASN A 3 -25.59 4.02 -55.32
N ARG A 4 -26.37 4.81 -56.07
CA ARG A 4 -26.22 6.29 -56.07
C ARG A 4 -26.85 6.96 -54.85
N TYR A 5 -27.92 6.37 -54.31
CA TYR A 5 -28.54 6.86 -53.06
C TYR A 5 -27.71 6.52 -51.82
N LEU A 6 -27.06 5.35 -51.81
CA LEU A 6 -26.15 5.00 -50.71
C LEU A 6 -24.90 5.91 -50.68
N LEU A 7 -24.35 6.26 -51.85
CA LEU A 7 -23.23 7.20 -51.97
C LEU A 7 -23.65 8.65 -51.58
N LEU A 8 -24.87 9.07 -51.93
CA LEU A 8 -25.37 10.39 -51.54
C LEU A 8 -25.67 10.49 -50.05
N VAL A 9 -26.23 9.43 -49.47
CA VAL A 9 -26.44 9.35 -48.00
C VAL A 9 -25.10 9.26 -47.25
N ALA A 10 -24.13 8.51 -47.79
CA ALA A 10 -22.78 8.47 -47.23
C ALA A 10 -22.03 9.79 -47.37
N PHE A 11 -22.23 10.52 -48.49
CA PHE A 11 -21.67 11.87 -48.67
C PHE A 11 -22.35 12.93 -47.80
N ILE A 12 -23.68 12.85 -47.60
CA ILE A 12 -24.40 13.71 -46.66
C ILE A 12 -23.99 13.37 -45.20
N PHE A 13 -23.82 12.10 -44.86
CA PHE A 13 -23.29 11.69 -43.55
C PHE A 13 -21.82 12.11 -43.37
N ALA A 14 -20.97 11.98 -44.39
CA ALA A 14 -19.58 12.45 -44.38
C ALA A 14 -19.48 13.99 -44.37
N ALA A 15 -20.39 14.70 -45.02
CA ALA A 15 -20.46 16.16 -44.95
C ALA A 15 -20.98 16.64 -43.59
N LEU A 16 -21.96 15.96 -43.00
CA LEU A 16 -22.42 16.21 -41.63
C LEU A 16 -21.36 15.85 -40.58
N THR A 17 -20.60 14.79 -40.79
CA THR A 17 -19.47 14.42 -39.92
C THR A 17 -18.22 15.27 -40.18
N GLY A 18 -18.01 15.79 -41.40
CA GLY A 18 -16.91 16.69 -41.73
C GLY A 18 -17.11 18.13 -41.21
N TYR A 19 -18.35 18.58 -41.02
CA TYR A 19 -18.65 19.86 -40.33
C TYR A 19 -18.62 19.75 -38.81
N ALA A 20 -18.84 18.55 -38.26
CA ALA A 20 -18.78 18.27 -36.82
C ALA A 20 -17.34 18.12 -36.26
N ALA A 21 -16.32 18.11 -37.10
CA ALA A 21 -14.96 17.76 -36.71
C ALA A 21 -14.00 18.94 -36.52
N LYS A 22 -14.49 20.10 -36.13
CA LYS A 22 -13.64 21.01 -35.37
C LYS A 22 -13.79 20.67 -33.88
N SER A 23 -13.41 19.45 -33.56
CA SER A 23 -13.33 18.98 -32.17
C SER A 23 -12.61 20.06 -31.35
N MET A 24 -13.07 20.31 -30.16
CA MET A 24 -12.46 21.27 -29.24
C MET A 24 -11.08 20.82 -28.79
N SER A 25 -10.30 20.13 -29.60
CA SER A 25 -8.95 19.58 -29.49
C SER A 25 -8.43 19.36 -28.03
N ILE A 26 -9.31 18.91 -27.13
CA ILE A 26 -9.00 18.61 -25.74
C ILE A 26 -8.42 17.20 -25.68
N ASN A 27 -7.21 17.07 -25.16
CA ASN A 27 -6.56 15.76 -24.98
C ASN A 27 -6.69 15.25 -23.53
N ASP A 28 -6.36 13.97 -23.31
CA ASP A 28 -6.48 13.33 -21.99
C ASP A 28 -5.61 14.01 -20.92
N SER A 29 -4.48 14.60 -21.30
CA SER A 29 -3.62 15.33 -20.35
C SER A 29 -4.25 16.63 -19.88
N ASP A 30 -5.02 17.31 -20.74
CA ASP A 30 -5.74 18.54 -20.39
C ASP A 30 -6.87 18.22 -19.41
N VAL A 31 -7.65 17.17 -19.68
CA VAL A 31 -8.71 16.68 -18.78
C VAL A 31 -8.14 16.33 -17.42
N LYS A 32 -7.07 15.53 -17.39
CA LYS A 32 -6.42 15.12 -16.13
C LYS A 32 -5.94 16.32 -15.32
N ARG A 33 -5.32 17.30 -15.99
CA ARG A 33 -4.83 18.53 -15.35
C ARG A 33 -5.98 19.39 -14.82
N ALA A 34 -7.09 19.51 -15.56
CA ALA A 34 -8.27 20.26 -15.11
C ALA A 34 -8.90 19.61 -13.87
N LEU A 35 -9.06 18.27 -13.85
CA LEU A 35 -9.58 17.56 -12.70
C LEU A 35 -8.66 17.68 -11.48
N GLN A 36 -7.34 17.51 -11.65
CA GLN A 36 -6.36 17.71 -10.57
C GLN A 36 -6.39 19.15 -10.01
N ASN A 37 -6.57 20.14 -10.86
CA ASN A 37 -6.70 21.52 -10.43
C ASN A 37 -8.01 21.73 -9.66
N LEU A 38 -9.13 21.17 -10.12
CA LEU A 38 -10.39 21.19 -9.39
C LEU A 38 -10.27 20.54 -8.01
N ASP A 39 -9.65 19.35 -7.92
CA ASP A 39 -9.40 18.67 -6.64
C ASP A 39 -8.65 19.59 -5.66
N LYS A 40 -7.62 20.29 -6.16
CA LYS A 40 -6.83 21.25 -5.39
C LYS A 40 -7.66 22.44 -4.92
N GLU A 41 -8.46 23.05 -5.82
CA GLU A 41 -9.24 24.24 -5.48
C GLU A 41 -10.42 23.90 -4.56
N LEU A 42 -11.03 22.72 -4.67
CA LEU A 42 -12.03 22.21 -3.73
C LEU A 42 -11.46 22.07 -2.32
N ASN A 43 -10.23 21.59 -2.19
CA ASN A 43 -9.55 21.53 -0.89
C ASN A 43 -9.23 22.91 -0.29
N ARG A 44 -9.28 23.97 -1.09
CA ARG A 44 -9.06 25.37 -0.68
C ARG A 44 -10.35 26.16 -0.54
N ARG A 45 -11.51 25.56 -0.77
CA ARG A 45 -12.81 26.27 -0.80
C ARG A 45 -13.08 27.13 0.43
N ASP A 46 -12.64 26.68 1.61
CA ASP A 46 -12.83 27.42 2.87
C ASP A 46 -12.07 28.76 2.90
N VAL A 47 -10.98 28.88 2.15
CA VAL A 47 -10.26 30.15 2.03
C VAL A 47 -11.13 31.16 1.27
N TYR A 48 -11.69 30.75 0.16
CA TYR A 48 -12.57 31.61 -0.67
C TYR A 48 -13.87 31.98 0.07
N LYS A 49 -14.45 31.03 0.83
CA LYS A 49 -15.61 31.30 1.69
C LYS A 49 -15.30 32.37 2.71
N LYS A 50 -14.18 32.25 3.44
CA LYS A 50 -13.75 33.25 4.45
C LYS A 50 -13.54 34.64 3.85
N GLU A 51 -12.97 34.74 2.65
CA GLU A 51 -12.80 36.02 1.95
C GLU A 51 -14.17 36.65 1.63
N ARG A 52 -15.14 35.84 1.19
CA ARG A 52 -16.51 36.31 0.92
C ARG A 52 -17.22 36.73 2.20
N GLU A 53 -17.13 35.92 3.26
CA GLU A 53 -17.70 36.23 4.57
C GLU A 53 -17.16 37.55 5.14
N ALA A 54 -15.83 37.76 5.05
CA ALA A 54 -15.22 39.02 5.48
C ALA A 54 -15.77 40.21 4.72
N ARG A 55 -16.04 40.07 3.40
CA ARG A 55 -16.69 41.11 2.58
C ARG A 55 -18.13 41.35 3.03
N ILE A 56 -18.90 40.30 3.27
CA ILE A 56 -20.28 40.40 3.79
C ILE A 56 -20.27 41.13 5.13
N GLN A 57 -19.44 40.71 6.09
CA GLN A 57 -19.32 41.36 7.40
C GLN A 57 -18.98 42.84 7.29
N SER A 58 -18.08 43.22 6.38
CA SER A 58 -17.76 44.64 6.15
C SER A 58 -18.95 45.45 5.71
N ILE A 59 -19.82 44.91 4.82
CA ILE A 59 -21.04 45.61 4.37
C ILE A 59 -22.09 45.64 5.50
N GLU A 60 -22.24 44.55 6.26
CA GLU A 60 -23.16 44.51 7.42
C GLU A 60 -22.75 45.52 8.47
N GLN A 61 -21.46 45.63 8.82
CA GLN A 61 -20.95 46.64 9.73
C GLN A 61 -21.26 48.04 9.20
N SER A 62 -21.02 48.31 7.92
CA SER A 62 -21.37 49.61 7.30
C SER A 62 -22.86 49.91 7.39
N LEU A 63 -23.73 48.92 7.27
CA LEU A 63 -25.18 49.09 7.40
C LEU A 63 -25.59 49.31 8.88
N CYS A 64 -24.92 48.71 9.84
CA CYS A 64 -25.17 48.89 11.28
C CYS A 64 -24.67 50.27 11.79
N GLU A 65 -23.52 50.74 11.31
CA GLU A 65 -22.92 52.02 11.67
C GLU A 65 -23.69 53.21 11.10
N ASN A 66 -24.44 53.00 10.01
CA ASN A 66 -25.33 53.99 9.41
C ASN A 66 -26.59 54.19 10.30
N THR A 67 -26.46 55.01 11.31
CA THR A 67 -27.54 55.41 12.24
C THR A 67 -28.42 56.47 11.62
N GLU A 68 -29.42 56.97 12.38
CA GLU A 68 -30.52 57.89 12.00
C GLU A 68 -30.11 59.15 11.22
N ASN A 69 -28.82 59.47 11.12
CA ASN A 69 -28.31 60.65 10.40
C ASN A 69 -27.92 60.41 8.94
N ASP A 70 -27.91 59.18 8.45
CA ASP A 70 -27.61 58.88 7.05
C ASP A 70 -28.88 58.84 6.18
N SER A 71 -28.71 59.16 4.88
CA SER A 71 -29.84 59.14 3.96
C SER A 71 -30.40 57.74 3.84
N VAL A 72 -31.72 57.58 3.83
CA VAL A 72 -32.42 56.31 3.60
C VAL A 72 -31.93 55.66 2.30
N GLU A 73 -31.55 56.47 1.31
CA GLU A 73 -30.97 56.02 0.04
C GLU A 73 -29.66 55.24 0.22
N ASN A 74 -28.77 55.68 1.14
CA ASN A 74 -27.54 54.97 1.46
C ASN A 74 -27.83 53.60 2.09
N ARG A 75 -28.80 53.53 3.00
CA ARG A 75 -29.26 52.27 3.58
C ARG A 75 -29.86 51.32 2.55
N ILE A 76 -30.61 51.84 1.60
CA ILE A 76 -31.17 51.06 0.46
C ILE A 76 -30.04 50.50 -0.39
N ASN A 77 -29.04 51.32 -0.75
CA ASN A 77 -27.88 50.87 -1.54
C ASN A 77 -27.05 49.81 -0.80
N LEU A 78 -26.79 49.97 0.51
CA LEU A 78 -26.09 48.97 1.33
C LEU A 78 -26.89 47.67 1.43
N THR A 79 -28.23 47.75 1.53
CA THR A 79 -29.11 46.59 1.53
C THR A 79 -29.04 45.83 0.21
N MET A 80 -28.97 46.54 -0.94
CA MET A 80 -28.77 45.94 -2.26
C MET A 80 -27.39 45.26 -2.36
N ASN A 81 -26.33 45.94 -1.87
CA ASN A 81 -24.97 45.37 -1.84
C ASN A 81 -24.90 44.10 -1.00
N LEU A 82 -25.63 44.04 0.13
CA LEU A 82 -25.74 42.83 0.94
C LEU A 82 -26.47 41.70 0.19
N ALA A 83 -27.60 41.99 -0.41
CA ALA A 83 -28.33 41.02 -1.23
C ALA A 83 -27.42 40.44 -2.33
N ASP A 84 -26.65 41.30 -3.01
CA ASP A 84 -25.69 40.88 -4.04
C ASP A 84 -24.49 40.11 -3.44
N ALA A 85 -24.05 40.44 -2.24
CA ALA A 85 -22.98 39.72 -1.57
C ALA A 85 -23.41 38.32 -1.10
N PHE A 86 -24.69 38.14 -0.76
CA PHE A 86 -25.26 36.82 -0.41
C PHE A 86 -25.71 36.01 -1.65
N ALA A 87 -25.89 36.62 -2.81
CA ALA A 87 -26.39 35.97 -4.02
C ALA A 87 -25.58 34.71 -4.39
N ALA A 88 -26.24 33.55 -4.57
CA ALA A 88 -25.64 32.24 -4.82
C ALA A 88 -24.64 31.74 -3.69
N TYR A 89 -24.71 32.34 -2.51
CA TYR A 89 -23.97 31.95 -1.31
C TYR A 89 -24.90 31.54 -0.17
N ASP A 90 -25.87 32.39 0.14
CA ASP A 90 -26.98 32.11 1.07
C ASP A 90 -28.27 32.67 0.50
N ASN A 91 -29.14 31.80 0.01
CA ASN A 91 -30.37 32.19 -0.67
C ASN A 91 -31.42 32.80 0.28
N ASP A 92 -31.48 32.35 1.53
CA ASP A 92 -32.40 32.90 2.54
C ASP A 92 -32.01 34.32 2.90
N SER A 93 -30.73 34.57 3.15
CA SER A 93 -30.24 35.96 3.38
C SER A 93 -30.41 36.83 2.15
N THR A 94 -30.18 36.29 0.95
CA THR A 94 -30.45 37.00 -0.31
C THR A 94 -31.91 37.46 -0.36
N LEU A 95 -32.86 36.54 -0.21
CA LEU A 95 -34.29 36.86 -0.26
C LEU A 95 -34.71 37.80 0.88
N PHE A 96 -34.14 37.65 2.07
CA PHE A 96 -34.41 38.53 3.21
C PHE A 96 -34.00 39.99 2.89
N TYR A 97 -32.77 40.21 2.42
CA TYR A 97 -32.31 41.57 2.12
C TYR A 97 -33.00 42.15 0.89
N LEU A 98 -33.35 41.35 -0.11
CA LEU A 98 -34.14 41.80 -1.26
C LEU A 98 -35.54 42.26 -0.84
N LYS A 99 -36.22 41.50 0.03
CA LYS A 99 -37.54 41.88 0.58
C LYS A 99 -37.44 43.13 1.45
N LYS A 100 -36.42 43.22 2.33
CA LYS A 100 -36.16 44.38 3.17
C LYS A 100 -35.92 45.65 2.34
N GLY A 101 -35.10 45.54 1.30
CA GLY A 101 -34.81 46.65 0.40
C GLY A 101 -36.03 47.10 -0.40
N TYR A 102 -36.87 46.15 -0.86
CA TYR A 102 -38.17 46.45 -1.48
C TYR A 102 -39.04 47.30 -0.54
N THR A 103 -39.25 46.86 0.73
CA THR A 103 -40.04 47.57 1.73
C THR A 103 -39.49 48.98 2.00
N LEU A 104 -38.18 49.11 2.21
CA LEU A 104 -37.54 50.42 2.45
C LEU A 104 -37.71 51.37 1.26
N SER A 105 -37.65 50.86 0.02
CA SER A 105 -37.82 51.65 -1.20
C SER A 105 -39.26 52.08 -1.41
N ASP A 106 -40.23 51.23 -1.08
CA ASP A 106 -41.67 51.50 -1.16
C ASP A 106 -42.08 52.56 -0.12
N GLU A 107 -41.58 52.48 1.11
CA GLU A 107 -41.81 53.48 2.20
C GLU A 107 -41.43 54.91 1.76
N ILE A 108 -40.34 55.05 1.00
CA ILE A 108 -39.91 56.39 0.51
C ILE A 108 -40.47 56.72 -0.88
N LYS A 109 -41.35 55.87 -1.42
CA LYS A 109 -41.94 55.98 -2.76
C LYS A 109 -40.91 56.06 -3.90
N ASN A 110 -39.81 55.28 -3.75
CA ASN A 110 -38.84 55.13 -4.81
C ASN A 110 -39.18 53.88 -5.64
N ASP A 111 -40.15 54.03 -6.55
CA ASP A 111 -40.69 52.95 -7.38
C ASP A 111 -39.60 52.28 -8.23
N THR A 112 -38.57 53.01 -8.66
CA THR A 112 -37.43 52.47 -9.43
C THR A 112 -36.63 51.48 -8.63
N MET A 113 -36.25 51.82 -7.38
CA MET A 113 -35.48 50.90 -6.50
C MET A 113 -36.35 49.75 -6.01
N ALA A 114 -37.63 49.99 -5.70
CA ALA A 114 -38.58 48.95 -5.35
C ALA A 114 -38.71 47.90 -6.47
N THR A 115 -38.87 48.34 -7.70
CA THR A 115 -38.90 47.43 -8.85
C THR A 115 -37.60 46.68 -9.04
N HIS A 116 -36.44 47.31 -8.83
CA HIS A 116 -35.16 46.64 -8.94
C HIS A 116 -35.00 45.53 -7.91
N PHE A 117 -35.37 45.76 -6.62
CA PHE A 117 -35.40 44.72 -5.61
C PHE A 117 -36.38 43.60 -5.93
N LEU A 118 -37.57 43.93 -6.43
CA LEU A 118 -38.59 42.93 -6.81
C LEU A 118 -38.09 42.03 -7.96
N LEU A 119 -37.46 42.59 -8.97
CA LEU A 119 -36.91 41.83 -10.09
C LEU A 119 -35.84 40.82 -9.62
N LYS A 120 -34.92 41.24 -8.75
CA LYS A 120 -33.95 40.34 -8.15
C LYS A 120 -34.61 39.30 -7.24
N TYR A 121 -35.58 39.67 -6.43
CA TYR A 121 -36.33 38.74 -5.56
C TYR A 121 -36.98 37.62 -6.37
N ILE A 122 -37.69 37.97 -7.45
CA ILE A 122 -38.29 37.02 -8.40
C ILE A 122 -37.26 36.07 -9.00
N THR A 123 -36.04 36.57 -9.27
CA THR A 123 -34.98 35.78 -9.88
C THR A 123 -34.49 34.63 -8.95
N TYR A 124 -34.43 34.89 -7.64
CA TYR A 124 -33.88 33.90 -6.67
C TYR A 124 -34.96 33.00 -6.04
N LEU A 125 -36.25 33.32 -6.11
CA LEU A 125 -37.34 32.52 -5.58
C LEU A 125 -37.34 31.05 -6.07
N PRO A 126 -37.11 30.76 -7.37
CA PRO A 126 -37.10 29.36 -7.83
C PRO A 126 -36.03 28.49 -7.18
N LEU A 127 -34.86 29.07 -6.80
CA LEU A 127 -33.80 28.36 -6.10
C LEU A 127 -34.24 27.90 -4.70
N ALA A 128 -35.11 28.68 -4.03
CA ALA A 128 -35.75 28.29 -2.77
C ALA A 128 -36.91 27.32 -2.94
N GLY A 129 -37.14 26.78 -4.14
CA GLY A 129 -38.29 25.92 -4.43
C GLY A 129 -39.62 26.64 -4.62
N LYS A 130 -39.62 27.98 -4.73
CA LYS A 130 -40.81 28.85 -4.85
C LYS A 130 -41.03 29.33 -6.29
N ALA A 131 -40.93 28.42 -7.26
CA ALA A 131 -41.06 28.75 -8.67
C ALA A 131 -42.45 29.31 -9.04
N VAL A 132 -43.53 28.81 -8.42
CA VAL A 132 -44.89 29.31 -8.64
C VAL A 132 -45.03 30.76 -8.17
N GLU A 133 -44.56 31.08 -6.96
CA GLU A 133 -44.57 32.44 -6.42
C GLU A 133 -43.79 33.41 -7.33
N SER A 134 -42.64 32.94 -7.81
CA SER A 134 -41.84 33.72 -8.77
C SER A 134 -42.60 34.03 -10.05
N ILE A 135 -43.29 33.08 -10.65
CA ILE A 135 -44.08 33.25 -11.85
C ILE A 135 -45.23 34.24 -11.61
N GLU A 136 -45.97 34.06 -10.51
CA GLU A 136 -47.12 34.94 -10.18
C GLU A 136 -46.71 36.38 -9.96
N LEU A 137 -45.56 36.63 -9.31
CA LEU A 137 -45.03 37.97 -9.11
C LEU A 137 -44.52 38.58 -10.44
N PHE A 138 -43.86 37.77 -11.26
CA PHE A 138 -43.33 38.19 -12.55
C PHE A 138 -44.46 38.62 -13.51
N GLU A 139 -45.55 37.89 -13.56
CA GLU A 139 -46.70 38.20 -14.42
C GLU A 139 -47.46 39.48 -14.02
N LYS A 140 -47.26 39.99 -12.80
CA LYS A 140 -47.84 41.24 -12.29
C LYS A 140 -46.99 42.48 -12.60
N ILE A 141 -45.78 42.29 -13.13
CA ILE A 141 -44.89 43.42 -13.43
C ILE A 141 -45.42 44.19 -14.67
N ASP A 142 -45.74 45.45 -14.46
CA ASP A 142 -46.06 46.36 -15.57
C ASP A 142 -44.75 46.91 -16.14
N THR A 143 -44.53 46.66 -17.42
CA THR A 143 -43.37 47.18 -18.16
C THR A 143 -43.64 48.49 -18.88
N ALA A 144 -44.90 48.95 -18.89
CA ALA A 144 -45.25 50.19 -19.52
C ALA A 144 -44.63 51.40 -18.81
N GLY A 145 -43.86 52.19 -19.53
CA GLY A 145 -43.18 53.34 -18.95
C GLY A 145 -41.86 53.09 -18.23
N MET A 146 -41.35 51.86 -18.20
CA MET A 146 -40.00 51.56 -17.68
C MET A 146 -38.93 52.32 -18.48
N SER A 147 -37.93 52.89 -17.79
CA SER A 147 -36.73 53.40 -18.44
C SER A 147 -35.97 52.26 -19.15
N ASP A 148 -35.17 52.57 -20.17
CA ASP A 148 -34.39 51.59 -20.91
C ASP A 148 -33.50 50.77 -19.96
N ASN A 149 -32.89 51.39 -18.95
CA ASN A 149 -32.06 50.69 -17.97
C ASN A 149 -32.87 49.72 -17.10
N MET A 150 -34.06 50.13 -16.64
CA MET A 150 -34.94 49.28 -15.84
C MET A 150 -35.49 48.11 -16.69
N TYR A 151 -35.80 48.38 -17.96
CA TYR A 151 -36.24 47.33 -18.87
C TYR A 151 -35.14 46.30 -19.17
N ILE A 152 -33.86 46.74 -19.22
CA ILE A 152 -32.72 45.80 -19.28
C ILE A 152 -32.66 44.94 -18.03
N GLU A 153 -32.82 45.50 -16.82
CA GLU A 153 -32.87 44.73 -15.59
C GLU A 153 -34.06 43.74 -15.53
N TYR A 154 -35.23 44.17 -16.03
CA TYR A 154 -36.38 43.27 -16.21
C TYR A 154 -36.04 42.10 -17.15
N LEU A 155 -35.42 42.34 -18.30
CA LEU A 155 -35.05 41.29 -19.23
C LEU A 155 -33.97 40.32 -18.66
N LYS A 156 -33.02 40.85 -17.85
CA LYS A 156 -32.05 40.01 -17.12
C LYS A 156 -32.77 39.10 -16.13
N ALA A 157 -33.66 39.68 -15.31
CA ALA A 157 -34.46 38.92 -14.34
C ALA A 157 -35.33 37.87 -15.02
N ALA A 158 -36.05 38.27 -16.10
CA ALA A 158 -36.90 37.38 -16.90
C ALA A 158 -36.11 36.17 -17.46
N THR A 159 -34.92 36.44 -18.02
CA THR A 159 -34.05 35.41 -18.60
C THR A 159 -33.57 34.43 -17.54
N GLN A 160 -33.06 34.94 -16.43
CA GLN A 160 -32.49 34.08 -15.35
C GLN A 160 -33.59 33.30 -14.62
N MET A 161 -34.68 33.98 -14.24
CA MET A 161 -35.83 33.37 -13.58
C MET A 161 -36.43 32.25 -14.44
N SER A 162 -36.67 32.52 -15.72
CA SER A 162 -37.23 31.52 -16.62
C SER A 162 -36.31 30.32 -16.83
N SER A 163 -34.99 30.48 -16.80
CA SER A 163 -34.05 29.38 -16.82
C SER A 163 -34.16 28.51 -15.56
N TYR A 164 -34.29 29.11 -14.38
CA TYR A 164 -34.52 28.36 -13.15
C TYR A 164 -35.89 27.66 -13.14
N VAL A 165 -36.92 28.29 -13.66
CA VAL A 165 -38.26 27.66 -13.84
C VAL A 165 -38.18 26.46 -14.77
N VAL A 166 -37.44 26.54 -15.89
CA VAL A 166 -37.19 25.36 -16.75
C VAL A 166 -36.57 24.22 -16.00
N SER A 167 -35.58 24.49 -15.15
CA SER A 167 -34.95 23.45 -14.32
C SER A 167 -35.90 22.88 -13.25
N SER A 168 -36.70 23.75 -12.60
CA SER A 168 -37.68 23.35 -11.58
C SER A 168 -38.79 22.43 -12.10
N TYR A 169 -39.10 22.52 -13.39
CA TYR A 169 -40.12 21.73 -14.06
C TYR A 169 -39.55 20.77 -15.11
N ALA A 170 -38.30 20.31 -14.91
CA ALA A 170 -37.64 19.41 -15.84
C ALA A 170 -38.38 18.06 -16.03
N ASP A 171 -39.14 17.61 -15.04
CA ASP A 171 -40.01 16.45 -15.05
C ASP A 171 -41.39 16.68 -15.72
N GLN A 172 -41.70 17.95 -16.06
CA GLN A 172 -42.94 18.38 -16.73
C GLN A 172 -42.63 18.99 -18.12
N PRO A 173 -42.47 18.16 -19.17
CA PRO A 173 -41.95 18.61 -20.48
C PRO A 173 -42.70 19.75 -21.13
N GLU A 174 -44.04 19.81 -20.95
CA GLU A 174 -44.88 20.88 -21.55
C GLU A 174 -44.61 22.24 -20.90
N VAL A 175 -44.52 22.27 -19.55
CA VAL A 175 -44.22 23.48 -18.78
C VAL A 175 -42.79 23.95 -19.10
N ALA A 176 -41.83 23.03 -19.08
CA ALA A 176 -40.44 23.31 -19.39
C ALA A 176 -40.28 23.85 -20.83
N ALA A 177 -40.97 23.28 -21.82
CA ALA A 177 -40.95 23.76 -23.22
C ALA A 177 -41.52 25.16 -23.37
N LEU A 178 -42.64 25.48 -22.69
CA LEU A 178 -43.24 26.81 -22.67
C LEU A 178 -42.25 27.87 -22.16
N TRP A 179 -41.66 27.59 -20.97
CA TRP A 179 -40.71 28.54 -20.36
C TRP A 179 -39.40 28.63 -21.16
N LYS A 180 -38.93 27.54 -21.75
CA LYS A 180 -37.78 27.56 -22.67
C LYS A 180 -38.01 28.46 -23.87
N SER A 181 -39.24 28.48 -24.41
CA SER A 181 -39.62 29.41 -25.49
C SER A 181 -39.64 30.87 -25.03
N LYS A 182 -40.22 31.15 -23.83
CA LYS A 182 -40.20 32.49 -23.22
C LYS A 182 -38.74 32.95 -22.97
N THR A 183 -37.88 32.11 -22.39
CA THR A 183 -36.46 32.40 -22.16
C THR A 183 -35.77 32.85 -23.44
N LYS A 184 -35.98 32.13 -24.55
CA LYS A 184 -35.39 32.46 -25.84
C LYS A 184 -35.84 33.86 -26.35
N THR A 185 -37.09 34.20 -26.10
CA THR A 185 -37.64 35.54 -26.49
C THR A 185 -36.97 36.62 -25.65
N PHE A 186 -36.90 36.45 -24.32
CA PHE A 186 -36.25 37.41 -23.42
C PHE A 186 -34.76 37.56 -23.74
N GLN A 187 -34.04 36.48 -24.02
CA GLN A 187 -32.63 36.53 -24.41
C GLN A 187 -32.41 37.34 -25.68
N LYS A 188 -33.21 37.09 -26.72
CA LYS A 188 -33.14 37.85 -27.99
C LYS A 188 -33.31 39.34 -27.77
N GLU A 189 -34.29 39.71 -26.97
CA GLU A 189 -34.60 41.11 -26.69
C GLU A 189 -33.51 41.75 -25.82
N LEU A 190 -33.04 41.06 -24.78
CA LEU A 190 -31.94 41.50 -23.94
C LEU A 190 -30.66 41.77 -24.75
N CYS A 191 -30.29 40.86 -25.67
CA CYS A 191 -29.14 41.07 -26.55
C CYS A 191 -29.26 42.35 -27.42
N SER A 192 -30.48 42.72 -27.83
CA SER A 192 -30.69 43.95 -28.63
C SER A 192 -30.50 45.23 -27.82
N LYS A 193 -30.64 45.18 -26.50
CA LYS A 193 -30.58 46.33 -25.58
C LYS A 193 -29.22 46.49 -24.87
N LEU A 194 -28.43 45.45 -24.75
CA LEU A 194 -27.13 45.50 -24.08
C LEU A 194 -26.05 46.18 -24.93
N SER A 195 -25.07 46.83 -24.27
CA SER A 195 -23.91 47.46 -24.92
C SER A 195 -23.03 46.40 -25.61
N ASN A 196 -22.48 46.74 -26.78
CA ASN A 196 -21.68 45.84 -27.62
C ASN A 196 -20.41 45.34 -26.94
N ASP A 197 -19.81 46.09 -26.00
CA ASP A 197 -18.55 45.75 -25.34
C ASP A 197 -18.77 45.04 -23.99
N SER A 198 -20.02 44.70 -23.66
CA SER A 198 -20.33 44.04 -22.40
C SER A 198 -20.04 42.53 -22.44
N PRO A 199 -19.23 41.94 -21.52
CA PRO A 199 -19.10 40.51 -21.38
C PRO A 199 -20.45 39.82 -21.19
N LEU A 200 -21.37 40.47 -20.47
CA LEU A 200 -22.73 39.97 -20.26
C LEU A 200 -23.52 39.85 -21.56
N LYS A 201 -23.40 40.82 -22.46
CA LYS A 201 -24.02 40.74 -23.80
C LYS A 201 -23.49 39.55 -24.59
N LYS A 202 -22.14 39.41 -24.63
CA LYS A 202 -21.49 38.32 -25.34
C LYS A 202 -21.94 36.95 -24.80
N TYR A 203 -22.12 36.82 -23.48
CA TYR A 203 -22.64 35.62 -22.85
C TYR A 203 -24.10 35.34 -23.32
N HIS A 204 -25.01 36.29 -23.23
CA HIS A 204 -26.40 36.08 -23.62
C HIS A 204 -26.58 35.87 -25.13
N GLU A 205 -25.76 36.51 -25.98
CA GLU A 205 -25.71 36.20 -27.40
C GLU A 205 -25.26 34.77 -27.66
N ALA A 206 -24.25 34.27 -26.92
CA ALA A 206 -23.82 32.89 -27.03
C ALA A 206 -24.92 31.91 -26.62
N GLU A 207 -25.63 32.17 -25.50
CA GLU A 207 -26.80 31.37 -25.09
C GLU A 207 -27.91 31.39 -26.15
N TYR A 208 -28.18 32.57 -26.76
CA TYR A 208 -29.15 32.68 -27.81
C TYR A 208 -28.76 31.86 -29.06
N TYR A 209 -27.50 31.95 -29.51
CA TYR A 209 -26.99 31.09 -30.59
C TYR A 209 -27.02 29.61 -30.25
N PHE A 210 -26.71 29.25 -29.02
CA PHE A 210 -26.88 27.88 -28.53
C PHE A 210 -28.33 27.40 -28.67
N SER A 211 -29.30 28.24 -28.31
CA SER A 211 -30.74 27.93 -28.43
C SER A 211 -31.19 27.76 -29.89
N LEU A 212 -30.48 28.38 -30.83
CA LEU A 212 -30.69 28.24 -32.27
C LEU A 212 -29.92 27.05 -32.86
N LYS A 213 -29.12 26.33 -32.05
CA LYS A 213 -28.20 25.29 -32.46
C LYS A 213 -27.06 25.78 -33.37
N ASP A 214 -26.77 27.08 -33.38
CA ASP A 214 -25.59 27.68 -34.02
C ASP A 214 -24.41 27.56 -33.03
N TYR A 215 -23.96 26.33 -32.86
CA TYR A 215 -22.92 25.99 -31.87
C TYR A 215 -21.57 26.62 -32.20
N ASP A 216 -21.26 26.87 -33.46
CA ASP A 216 -20.00 27.47 -33.88
C ASP A 216 -19.88 28.90 -33.36
N LYS A 217 -20.91 29.73 -33.56
CA LYS A 217 -20.91 31.10 -33.03
C LYS A 217 -20.92 31.14 -31.51
N ALA A 218 -21.74 30.29 -30.89
CA ALA A 218 -21.77 30.18 -29.44
C ALA A 218 -20.38 29.77 -28.86
N THR A 219 -19.70 28.81 -29.49
CA THR A 219 -18.38 28.38 -29.08
C THR A 219 -17.33 29.48 -29.14
N VAL A 220 -17.30 30.26 -30.22
CA VAL A 220 -16.34 31.37 -30.36
C VAL A 220 -16.53 32.41 -29.25
N MET A 221 -17.77 32.79 -28.97
CA MET A 221 -18.09 33.77 -27.94
C MET A 221 -17.76 33.27 -26.52
N LEU A 222 -18.12 32.01 -26.22
CA LEU A 222 -17.86 31.42 -24.91
C LEU A 222 -16.38 31.20 -24.66
N LYS A 223 -15.60 30.81 -25.68
CA LYS A 223 -14.13 30.70 -25.56
C LYS A 223 -13.50 32.05 -25.31
N ASP A 224 -13.91 33.08 -26.00
CA ASP A 224 -13.39 34.41 -25.77
C ASP A 224 -13.67 34.87 -24.32
N LEU A 225 -14.86 34.58 -23.76
CA LEU A 225 -15.14 34.84 -22.34
C LEU A 225 -14.26 34.01 -21.40
N MET A 226 -14.02 32.74 -21.74
CA MET A 226 -13.11 31.87 -20.93
C MET A 226 -11.68 32.42 -20.90
N ASP A 227 -11.23 33.03 -22.00
CA ASP A 227 -9.84 33.52 -22.12
C ASP A 227 -9.63 34.88 -21.48
N ASN A 228 -10.66 35.74 -21.52
CA ASN A 228 -10.55 37.14 -21.10
C ASN A 228 -11.12 37.46 -19.71
N GLU A 229 -12.01 36.64 -19.18
CA GLU A 229 -12.58 36.82 -17.84
C GLU A 229 -11.69 36.21 -16.74
N PRO A 230 -11.61 36.87 -15.55
CA PRO A 230 -10.89 36.34 -14.42
C PRO A 230 -11.38 34.93 -14.01
N GLU A 231 -10.50 34.11 -13.48
CA GLU A 231 -10.84 32.76 -13.03
C GLU A 231 -11.90 32.71 -11.92
N SER A 232 -12.05 33.77 -11.12
CA SER A 232 -13.09 33.93 -10.11
C SER A 232 -14.36 34.67 -10.66
N SER A 233 -14.49 34.79 -11.99
CA SER A 233 -15.66 35.46 -12.59
C SER A 233 -16.81 34.47 -12.75
N ASN A 234 -18.00 34.87 -12.31
CA ASN A 234 -19.24 34.12 -12.56
C ASN A 234 -19.54 33.99 -14.08
N ILE A 235 -19.18 35.02 -14.88
CA ILE A 235 -19.34 34.94 -16.34
C ILE A 235 -18.46 33.86 -16.94
N ARG A 236 -17.22 33.70 -16.44
CA ARG A 236 -16.33 32.64 -16.85
C ARG A 236 -16.87 31.26 -16.47
N ALA A 237 -17.40 31.09 -15.25
CA ALA A 237 -18.06 29.86 -14.82
C ALA A 237 -19.20 29.48 -15.77
N ARG A 238 -20.09 30.44 -16.06
CA ARG A 238 -21.24 30.27 -16.99
C ARG A 238 -20.79 29.96 -18.42
N ALA A 239 -19.72 30.60 -18.90
CA ALA A 239 -19.15 30.33 -20.22
C ALA A 239 -18.58 28.89 -20.31
N GLY A 240 -17.87 28.43 -19.29
CA GLY A 240 -17.40 27.05 -19.19
C GLY A 240 -18.54 26.05 -19.20
N HIS A 241 -19.59 26.30 -18.43
CA HIS A 241 -20.80 25.47 -18.44
C HIS A 241 -21.45 25.42 -19.84
N GLY A 242 -21.59 26.55 -20.52
CA GLY A 242 -22.12 26.60 -21.88
C GLY A 242 -21.29 25.80 -22.89
N LEU A 243 -19.95 25.89 -22.82
CA LEU A 243 -19.05 25.07 -23.64
C LEU A 243 -19.21 23.57 -23.35
N ALA A 244 -19.41 23.21 -22.09
CA ALA A 244 -19.69 21.84 -21.73
C ALA A 244 -21.00 21.32 -22.35
N LEU A 245 -22.07 22.10 -22.29
CA LEU A 245 -23.34 21.74 -22.94
C LEU A 245 -23.21 21.59 -24.48
N ILE A 246 -22.39 22.43 -25.11
CA ILE A 246 -22.06 22.26 -26.55
C ILE A 246 -21.29 20.95 -26.77
N ALA A 247 -20.28 20.67 -25.96
CA ALA A 247 -19.52 19.42 -26.03
C ALA A 247 -20.43 18.17 -25.85
N GLN A 248 -21.39 18.25 -24.93
CA GLN A 248 -22.41 17.21 -24.74
C GLN A 248 -23.26 17.00 -25.98
N ALA A 249 -23.69 18.11 -26.65
CA ALA A 249 -24.50 18.04 -27.88
C ALA A 249 -23.74 17.35 -29.04
N PHE A 250 -22.40 17.38 -29.03
CA PHE A 250 -21.54 16.70 -29.98
C PHE A 250 -21.02 15.34 -29.47
N SER A 251 -21.41 14.93 -28.28
CA SER A 251 -20.88 13.71 -27.61
C SER A 251 -19.34 13.72 -27.45
N ASP A 252 -18.74 14.93 -27.32
CA ASP A 252 -17.32 15.09 -26.98
C ASP A 252 -17.12 15.04 -25.48
N GLU A 253 -16.95 13.82 -24.97
CA GLU A 253 -16.83 13.54 -23.55
C GLU A 253 -15.62 14.21 -22.89
N LYS A 254 -14.50 14.33 -23.61
CA LYS A 254 -13.29 14.98 -23.10
C LYS A 254 -13.51 16.48 -22.92
N ALA A 255 -14.07 17.13 -23.93
CA ALA A 255 -14.40 18.54 -23.83
C ALA A 255 -15.49 18.79 -22.77
N TYR A 256 -16.49 17.91 -22.67
CA TYR A 256 -17.52 17.98 -21.63
C TYR A 256 -16.91 17.97 -20.22
N THR A 257 -16.09 16.97 -19.92
CA THR A 257 -15.40 16.85 -18.63
C THR A 257 -14.50 18.06 -18.35
N TYR A 258 -13.72 18.48 -19.35
CA TYR A 258 -12.78 19.58 -19.23
C TYR A 258 -13.47 20.90 -18.90
N TYR A 259 -14.52 21.28 -19.67
CA TYR A 259 -15.21 22.55 -19.47
C TYR A 259 -16.08 22.58 -18.21
N LEU A 260 -16.69 21.45 -17.80
CA LEU A 260 -17.34 21.34 -16.50
C LEU A 260 -16.35 21.56 -15.35
N ALA A 261 -15.15 20.97 -15.44
CA ALA A 261 -14.12 21.18 -14.44
C ALA A 261 -13.67 22.64 -14.36
N LEU A 262 -13.46 23.32 -15.50
CA LEU A 262 -13.09 24.73 -15.49
C LEU A 262 -14.22 25.63 -14.97
N SER A 263 -15.48 25.33 -15.30
CA SER A 263 -16.63 26.01 -14.75
C SER A 263 -16.70 25.89 -13.23
N ALA A 264 -16.59 24.67 -12.71
CA ALA A 264 -16.58 24.40 -11.27
C ALA A 264 -15.41 25.08 -10.54
N ILE A 265 -14.22 25.13 -11.15
CA ILE A 265 -13.06 25.88 -10.58
C ILE A 265 -13.42 27.36 -10.41
N SER A 266 -14.07 27.98 -11.43
CA SER A 266 -14.44 29.38 -11.36
C SER A 266 -15.49 29.63 -10.27
N ASP A 267 -16.48 28.75 -10.13
CA ASP A 267 -17.48 28.81 -9.07
C ASP A 267 -16.84 28.67 -7.68
N VAL A 268 -15.94 27.71 -7.48
CA VAL A 268 -15.21 27.53 -6.21
C VAL A 268 -14.41 28.77 -5.86
N LYS A 269 -13.67 29.36 -6.82
CA LYS A 269 -12.85 30.56 -6.59
C LYS A 269 -13.67 31.82 -6.32
N SER A 270 -14.90 31.90 -6.82
CA SER A 270 -15.82 32.96 -6.50
C SER A 270 -16.62 32.74 -5.22
N ALA A 271 -16.39 31.65 -4.53
CA ALA A 271 -17.18 31.13 -3.41
C ALA A 271 -18.70 31.08 -3.76
N THR A 272 -19.03 30.70 -5.00
CA THR A 272 -20.38 30.37 -5.39
C THR A 272 -20.73 28.98 -4.87
N LEU A 273 -21.82 28.83 -4.12
CA LEU A 273 -22.24 27.55 -3.55
C LEU A 273 -23.30 26.83 -4.41
N GLU A 274 -24.00 27.57 -5.28
CA GLU A 274 -24.89 26.96 -6.25
C GLU A 274 -24.10 26.47 -7.47
N ILE A 275 -23.46 25.27 -7.36
CA ILE A 275 -22.52 24.76 -8.37
C ILE A 275 -23.17 23.64 -9.19
N THR A 276 -23.87 23.99 -10.28
CA THR A 276 -24.45 23.03 -11.23
C THR A 276 -23.37 22.22 -11.97
N SER A 277 -22.25 22.85 -12.32
CA SER A 277 -21.17 22.19 -13.07
C SER A 277 -20.48 21.10 -12.26
N LEU A 278 -20.32 21.27 -10.94
CA LEU A 278 -19.76 20.26 -10.05
C LEU A 278 -20.67 19.03 -9.94
N GLN A 279 -21.99 19.27 -9.84
CA GLN A 279 -23.00 18.20 -9.80
C GLN A 279 -22.99 17.39 -11.09
N LEU A 280 -23.06 18.05 -12.26
CA LEU A 280 -23.04 17.38 -13.56
C LEU A 280 -21.73 16.61 -13.80
N LEU A 281 -20.60 17.18 -13.38
CA LEU A 281 -19.30 16.53 -13.48
C LEU A 281 -19.23 15.27 -12.60
N GLY A 282 -19.73 15.35 -11.37
CA GLY A 282 -19.80 14.20 -10.48
C GLY A 282 -20.64 13.06 -11.04
N MET A 283 -21.81 13.37 -11.61
CA MET A 283 -22.66 12.37 -12.28
C MET A 283 -21.96 11.74 -13.50
N HIS A 284 -21.33 12.56 -14.34
CA HIS A 284 -20.61 12.09 -15.50
C HIS A 284 -19.42 11.17 -15.13
N LEU A 285 -18.66 11.53 -14.11
CA LEU A 285 -17.55 10.70 -13.62
C LEU A 285 -18.03 9.38 -13.02
N PHE A 286 -19.19 9.37 -12.38
CA PHE A 286 -19.83 8.13 -11.93
C PHE A 286 -20.11 7.18 -13.12
N GLU A 287 -20.68 7.69 -14.21
CA GLU A 287 -20.92 6.90 -15.43
C GLU A 287 -19.62 6.38 -16.07
N LYS A 288 -18.50 7.10 -15.89
CA LYS A 288 -17.16 6.71 -16.35
C LYS A 288 -16.40 5.78 -15.41
N GLY A 289 -16.94 5.51 -14.21
CA GLY A 289 -16.33 4.62 -13.21
C GLY A 289 -15.28 5.28 -12.32
N ASP A 290 -15.09 6.62 -12.40
CA ASP A 290 -14.28 7.37 -11.43
C ASP A 290 -15.11 7.64 -10.17
N LEU A 291 -15.32 6.58 -9.37
CA LEU A 291 -16.21 6.63 -8.22
C LEU A 291 -15.69 7.53 -7.09
N ASP A 292 -14.38 7.66 -6.96
CA ASP A 292 -13.76 8.49 -5.92
C ASP A 292 -14.08 9.96 -6.15
N ARG A 293 -13.83 10.48 -7.37
CA ARG A 293 -14.18 11.86 -7.72
C ARG A 293 -15.67 12.08 -7.81
N ALA A 294 -16.43 11.13 -8.35
CA ALA A 294 -17.89 11.21 -8.39
C ALA A 294 -18.48 11.44 -7.00
N TYR A 295 -18.06 10.63 -6.02
CA TYR A 295 -18.50 10.76 -4.63
C TYR A 295 -18.05 12.08 -4.01
N MET A 296 -16.78 12.46 -4.17
CA MET A 296 -16.21 13.69 -3.63
C MET A 296 -16.94 14.93 -4.20
N TYR A 297 -17.16 14.99 -5.50
CA TYR A 297 -17.78 16.16 -6.14
C TYR A 297 -19.27 16.28 -5.83
N LEU A 298 -20.00 15.18 -5.81
CA LEU A 298 -21.42 15.20 -5.47
C LEU A 298 -21.67 15.44 -4.00
N SER A 299 -20.82 14.93 -3.11
CA SER A 299 -20.88 15.27 -1.69
C SER A 299 -20.63 16.76 -1.46
N ALA A 300 -19.61 17.33 -2.13
CA ALA A 300 -19.34 18.77 -2.05
C ALA A 300 -20.47 19.62 -2.67
N ALA A 301 -21.07 19.18 -3.78
CA ALA A 301 -22.21 19.85 -4.39
C ALA A 301 -23.44 19.84 -3.48
N LEU A 302 -23.73 18.71 -2.82
CA LEU A 302 -24.84 18.62 -1.86
C LEU A 302 -24.59 19.50 -0.62
N GLU A 303 -23.38 19.42 -0.04
CA GLU A 303 -22.98 20.25 1.10
C GLU A 303 -23.17 21.75 0.77
N ASN A 304 -22.65 22.18 -0.38
CA ASN A 304 -22.83 23.55 -0.85
C ASN A 304 -24.29 23.93 -1.08
N ALA A 305 -25.09 23.04 -1.67
CA ALA A 305 -26.52 23.30 -1.92
C ALA A 305 -27.33 23.44 -0.61
N VAL A 306 -27.00 22.63 0.40
CA VAL A 306 -27.60 22.73 1.74
C VAL A 306 -27.18 24.03 2.43
N GLU A 307 -25.90 24.37 2.40
CA GLU A 307 -25.38 25.63 2.98
C GLU A 307 -25.95 26.89 2.31
N CYS A 308 -26.13 26.83 0.99
CA CYS A 308 -26.74 27.92 0.21
C CYS A 308 -28.27 28.03 0.38
N ASN A 309 -28.91 27.07 1.06
CA ASN A 309 -30.38 26.95 1.11
C ASN A 309 -31.04 26.85 -0.28
N ALA A 310 -30.35 26.22 -1.25
CA ALA A 310 -30.83 26.00 -2.59
C ALA A 310 -31.65 24.72 -2.69
N SER A 311 -32.89 24.73 -2.19
CA SER A 311 -33.74 23.54 -2.07
C SER A 311 -33.89 22.75 -3.38
N MET A 312 -33.92 23.40 -4.51
CA MET A 312 -33.96 22.75 -5.83
C MET A 312 -32.70 21.89 -6.06
N ARG A 313 -31.52 22.43 -5.76
CA ARG A 313 -30.25 21.70 -5.93
C ARG A 313 -30.08 20.56 -4.93
N VAL A 314 -30.54 20.76 -3.69
CA VAL A 314 -30.59 19.71 -2.68
C VAL A 314 -31.40 18.52 -3.18
N LEU A 315 -32.59 18.78 -3.75
CA LEU A 315 -33.46 17.73 -4.26
C LEU A 315 -32.82 16.96 -5.43
N GLU A 316 -32.23 17.68 -6.38
CA GLU A 316 -31.56 17.08 -7.55
C GLU A 316 -30.36 16.20 -7.14
N THR A 317 -29.53 16.67 -6.20
CA THR A 317 -28.32 15.96 -5.80
C THR A 317 -28.59 14.81 -4.83
N SER A 318 -29.54 14.98 -3.89
CA SER A 318 -29.88 13.96 -2.88
C SER A 318 -30.48 12.69 -3.50
N ALA A 319 -31.10 12.78 -4.67
CA ALA A 319 -31.66 11.60 -5.36
C ALA A 319 -30.57 10.64 -5.88
N THR A 320 -29.41 11.13 -6.25
CA THR A 320 -28.33 10.37 -6.89
C THR A 320 -27.20 9.98 -5.92
N LEU A 321 -26.93 10.80 -4.93
CA LEU A 321 -25.81 10.59 -3.99
C LEU A 321 -25.84 9.23 -3.27
N PRO A 322 -26.96 8.70 -2.78
CA PRO A 322 -26.99 7.38 -2.10
C PRO A 322 -26.56 6.21 -3.01
N ILE A 323 -26.86 6.32 -4.31
CA ILE A 323 -26.46 5.29 -5.29
C ILE A 323 -24.94 5.30 -5.45
N ILE A 324 -24.37 6.48 -5.54
CA ILE A 324 -22.93 6.68 -5.73
C ILE A 324 -22.16 6.33 -4.47
N GLU A 325 -22.67 6.71 -3.30
CA GLU A 325 -22.11 6.32 -2.00
C GLU A 325 -22.05 4.80 -1.85
N LYS A 326 -23.14 4.11 -2.23
CA LYS A 326 -23.17 2.64 -2.20
C LYS A 326 -22.14 2.03 -3.15
N ALA A 327 -21.98 2.56 -4.35
CA ALA A 327 -21.00 2.10 -5.32
C ALA A 327 -19.57 2.35 -4.83
N HIS A 328 -19.27 3.55 -4.32
CA HIS A 328 -17.99 3.92 -3.75
C HIS A 328 -17.61 3.04 -2.55
N THR A 329 -18.55 2.83 -1.62
CA THR A 329 -18.30 1.95 -0.46
C THR A 329 -18.12 0.49 -0.84
N ALA A 330 -18.80 0.01 -1.89
CA ALA A 330 -18.61 -1.33 -2.43
C ALA A 330 -17.21 -1.50 -3.01
N GLN A 331 -16.73 -0.54 -3.80
CA GLN A 331 -15.37 -0.53 -4.35
C GLN A 331 -14.31 -0.48 -3.25
N ALA A 332 -14.48 0.37 -2.24
CA ALA A 332 -13.58 0.44 -1.09
C ALA A 332 -13.52 -0.89 -0.33
N ARG A 333 -14.67 -1.56 -0.14
CA ARG A 333 -14.74 -2.88 0.50
C ARG A 333 -14.02 -3.95 -0.31
N GLU A 334 -14.18 -3.98 -1.62
CA GLU A 334 -13.48 -4.91 -2.52
C GLU A 334 -11.97 -4.72 -2.44
N SER A 335 -11.50 -3.47 -2.52
CA SER A 335 -10.08 -3.13 -2.37
C SER A 335 -9.52 -3.58 -1.01
N MET A 336 -10.26 -3.38 0.08
CA MET A 336 -9.88 -3.85 1.41
C MET A 336 -9.80 -5.37 1.49
N GLN A 337 -10.72 -6.09 0.83
CA GLN A 337 -10.68 -7.56 0.77
C GLN A 337 -9.43 -8.05 0.05
N ILE A 338 -9.08 -7.45 -1.10
CA ILE A 338 -7.86 -7.78 -1.85
C ILE A 338 -6.61 -7.55 -0.98
N LEU A 339 -6.52 -6.41 -0.29
CA LEU A 339 -5.41 -6.11 0.62
C LEU A 339 -5.33 -7.11 1.77
N THR A 340 -6.47 -7.49 2.35
CA THR A 340 -6.53 -8.48 3.43
C THR A 340 -6.03 -9.84 2.97
N VAL A 341 -6.45 -10.32 1.79
CA VAL A 341 -5.97 -11.58 1.20
C VAL A 341 -4.47 -11.51 0.91
N ALA A 342 -3.98 -10.39 0.34
CA ALA A 342 -2.56 -10.19 0.08
C ALA A 342 -1.73 -10.24 1.38
N PHE A 343 -2.24 -9.61 2.45
CA PHE A 343 -1.59 -9.65 3.78
C PHE A 343 -1.53 -11.07 4.37
N ILE A 344 -2.62 -11.84 4.25
CA ILE A 344 -2.65 -13.25 4.70
C ILE A 344 -1.63 -14.08 3.93
N ILE A 345 -1.53 -13.92 2.61
CA ILE A 345 -0.54 -14.62 1.78
C ILE A 345 0.88 -14.26 2.22
N ALA A 346 1.16 -12.97 2.44
CA ALA A 346 2.47 -12.51 2.90
C ALA A 346 2.83 -13.09 4.28
N ALA A 347 1.88 -13.16 5.20
CA ALA A 347 2.07 -13.76 6.52
C ALA A 347 2.37 -15.27 6.44
N LEU A 348 1.66 -16.00 5.57
CA LEU A 348 1.92 -17.43 5.33
C LEU A 348 3.31 -17.66 4.73
N LEU A 349 3.73 -16.85 3.76
CA LEU A 349 5.08 -16.90 3.19
C LEU A 349 6.15 -16.65 4.25
N LEU A 350 5.93 -15.69 5.13
CA LEU A 350 6.84 -15.41 6.26
C LEU A 350 6.98 -16.61 7.18
N ILE A 351 5.89 -17.29 7.53
CA ILE A 351 5.90 -18.50 8.34
C ILE A 351 6.73 -19.61 7.66
N VAL A 352 6.57 -19.80 6.35
CA VAL A 352 7.35 -20.79 5.58
C VAL A 352 8.85 -20.44 5.64
N VAL A 353 9.22 -19.18 5.41
CA VAL A 353 10.62 -18.72 5.47
C VAL A 353 11.21 -18.96 6.87
N VAL A 354 10.48 -18.60 7.93
CA VAL A 354 10.92 -18.83 9.31
C VAL A 354 11.12 -20.33 9.58
N SER A 355 10.17 -21.17 9.14
CA SER A 355 10.27 -22.64 9.26
C SER A 355 11.50 -23.19 8.55
N LEU A 356 11.79 -22.73 7.33
CA LEU A 356 12.99 -23.11 6.58
C LEU A 356 14.27 -22.68 7.30
N LEU A 357 14.32 -21.47 7.84
CA LEU A 357 15.48 -20.99 8.61
C LEU A 357 15.71 -21.82 9.88
N ILE A 358 14.65 -22.19 10.59
CA ILE A 358 14.74 -23.06 11.76
C ILE A 358 15.29 -24.44 11.36
N ASN A 359 14.76 -25.05 10.30
CA ASN A 359 15.24 -26.33 9.79
C ASN A 359 16.71 -26.26 9.37
N LEU A 360 17.11 -25.21 8.67
CA LEU A 360 18.50 -24.98 8.28
C LEU A 360 19.42 -24.89 9.50
N ARG A 361 19.00 -24.17 10.54
CA ARG A 361 19.74 -24.05 11.80
C ARG A 361 19.91 -25.40 12.52
N ILE A 362 18.84 -26.21 12.53
CA ILE A 362 18.89 -27.57 13.10
C ILE A 362 19.87 -28.45 12.31
N GLN A 363 19.87 -28.41 10.98
CA GLN A 363 20.79 -29.15 10.13
C GLN A 363 22.24 -28.72 10.35
N VAL A 364 22.52 -27.42 10.41
CA VAL A 364 23.86 -26.89 10.70
C VAL A 364 24.35 -27.37 12.05
N ASN A 365 23.54 -27.28 13.10
CA ASN A 365 23.90 -27.77 14.44
C ASN A 365 24.20 -29.28 14.46
N ARG A 366 23.36 -30.10 13.78
CA ARG A 366 23.63 -31.55 13.65
C ARG A 366 24.95 -31.84 12.95
N LYS A 367 25.26 -31.09 11.86
CA LYS A 367 26.53 -31.23 11.15
C LYS A 367 27.72 -30.88 12.03
N THR A 368 27.63 -29.80 12.81
CA THR A 368 28.72 -29.37 13.72
C THR A 368 28.98 -30.42 14.81
N VAL A 369 27.94 -31.00 15.41
CA VAL A 369 28.08 -32.08 16.41
C VAL A 369 28.71 -33.30 15.77
N LEU A 370 28.29 -33.72 14.58
CA LEU A 370 28.85 -34.87 13.88
C LEU A 370 30.32 -34.66 13.51
N GLN A 371 30.70 -33.48 13.09
CA GLN A 371 32.10 -33.11 12.84
C GLN A 371 32.95 -33.23 14.13
N GLY A 372 32.43 -32.70 15.25
CA GLY A 372 33.13 -32.85 16.53
C GLY A 372 33.38 -34.31 16.95
N HIS A 373 32.39 -35.18 16.72
CA HIS A 373 32.57 -36.62 16.95
C HIS A 373 33.62 -37.25 16.02
N LEU A 374 33.64 -36.85 14.74
CA LEU A 374 34.61 -37.36 13.76
C LEU A 374 36.04 -36.90 14.10
N GLU A 375 36.20 -35.62 14.47
CA GLU A 375 37.49 -35.09 14.91
C GLU A 375 38.01 -35.80 16.19
N GLY A 376 37.11 -36.06 17.14
CA GLY A 376 37.45 -36.85 18.33
C GLY A 376 37.93 -38.26 18.01
N ALA A 377 37.21 -38.96 17.12
CA ALA A 377 37.61 -40.30 16.67
C ALA A 377 38.95 -40.30 15.91
N ASN A 378 39.20 -39.31 15.05
CA ASN A 378 40.47 -39.16 14.37
C ASN A 378 41.63 -38.87 15.32
N ARG A 379 41.44 -38.04 16.33
CA ARG A 379 42.45 -37.76 17.35
C ARG A 379 42.84 -39.00 18.12
N VAL A 380 41.88 -39.84 18.52
CA VAL A 380 42.16 -41.13 19.16
C VAL A 380 42.96 -42.01 18.23
N LYS A 381 42.62 -42.12 16.97
CA LYS A 381 43.36 -42.89 15.96
C LYS A 381 44.81 -42.41 15.81
N GLU A 382 45.08 -41.13 15.80
CA GLU A 382 46.42 -40.55 15.71
C GLU A 382 47.26 -40.88 16.95
N ILE A 383 46.68 -40.89 18.15
CA ILE A 383 47.34 -41.30 19.38
C ILE A 383 47.75 -42.77 19.29
N TYR A 384 46.85 -43.63 18.82
CA TYR A 384 47.19 -45.06 18.62
C TYR A 384 48.37 -45.25 17.66
N LEU A 385 48.34 -44.53 16.53
CA LEU A 385 49.39 -44.64 15.52
C LEU A 385 50.74 -44.16 16.07
N SER A 386 50.76 -43.07 16.81
CA SER A 386 51.96 -42.53 17.47
C SER A 386 52.55 -43.51 18.47
N GLN A 387 51.75 -44.13 19.33
CA GLN A 387 52.19 -45.14 20.32
C GLN A 387 52.71 -46.36 19.62
N PHE A 388 52.07 -46.86 18.57
CA PHE A 388 52.55 -47.99 17.78
C PHE A 388 53.90 -47.73 17.13
N ILE A 389 54.11 -46.54 16.52
CA ILE A 389 55.38 -46.13 15.90
C ILE A 389 56.48 -46.09 16.99
N ASN A 390 56.16 -45.53 18.16
CA ASN A 390 57.12 -45.48 19.27
C ASN A 390 57.55 -46.89 19.72
N LEU A 391 56.59 -47.79 19.86
CA LEU A 391 56.88 -49.19 20.21
C LEU A 391 57.79 -49.88 19.17
N CYS A 392 57.47 -49.65 17.85
CA CYS A 392 58.29 -50.16 16.76
C CYS A 392 59.72 -49.61 16.78
N THR A 393 59.86 -48.31 17.10
CA THR A 393 61.17 -47.64 17.16
C THR A 393 62.02 -48.19 18.27
N VAL A 394 61.45 -48.41 19.46
CA VAL A 394 62.15 -49.06 20.59
C VAL A 394 62.59 -50.45 20.21
N TYR A 395 61.71 -51.25 19.56
CA TYR A 395 62.03 -52.57 19.14
C TYR A 395 63.16 -52.65 18.12
N MET A 396 63.17 -51.79 17.12
CA MET A 396 64.22 -51.65 16.10
C MET A 396 65.57 -51.23 16.73
N SER A 397 65.57 -50.34 17.72
CA SER A 397 66.76 -49.96 18.47
C SER A 397 67.36 -51.11 19.23
N LYS A 398 66.50 -51.95 19.85
CA LYS A 398 66.91 -53.16 20.58
C LYS A 398 67.48 -54.23 19.69
N LEU A 399 66.86 -54.51 18.55
CA LEU A 399 67.40 -55.42 17.54
C LEU A 399 68.79 -54.98 17.09
N THR A 400 68.96 -53.70 16.86
CA THR A 400 70.25 -53.12 16.47
C THR A 400 71.31 -53.29 17.55
N SER A 401 70.93 -53.05 18.82
CA SER A 401 71.80 -53.22 19.97
C SER A 401 72.20 -54.71 20.20
N PHE A 402 71.24 -55.59 20.01
CA PHE A 402 71.51 -57.04 20.07
C PHE A 402 72.46 -57.48 18.96
N ASN A 403 72.23 -57.06 17.71
CA ASN A 403 73.12 -57.34 16.60
C ASN A 403 74.57 -56.86 16.89
N LYS A 404 74.71 -55.62 17.37
CA LYS A 404 76.03 -55.07 17.75
C LYS A 404 76.69 -55.91 18.88
N MET A 405 75.93 -56.33 19.84
CA MET A 405 76.42 -57.22 20.95
C MET A 405 76.88 -58.55 20.40
N VAL A 406 76.09 -59.20 19.52
CA VAL A 406 76.46 -60.48 18.88
C VAL A 406 77.72 -60.32 18.04
N GLU A 407 77.79 -59.31 17.20
CA GLU A 407 78.94 -58.97 16.35
C GLU A 407 80.19 -58.76 17.17
N ARG A 408 80.15 -57.99 18.27
CA ARG A 408 81.27 -57.78 19.19
C ARG A 408 81.74 -59.05 19.80
N LYS A 409 80.86 -59.93 20.27
CA LYS A 409 81.23 -61.24 20.91
C LYS A 409 81.81 -62.19 19.90
N ILE A 410 81.34 -62.20 18.66
CA ILE A 410 81.91 -63.03 17.59
C ILE A 410 83.29 -62.54 17.23
N THR A 411 83.46 -61.21 16.97
CA THR A 411 84.72 -60.58 16.52
C THR A 411 85.81 -60.66 17.58
N SER A 412 85.43 -60.67 18.88
CA SER A 412 86.37 -60.86 20.03
C SER A 412 86.69 -62.28 20.35
N GLY A 413 86.25 -63.29 19.59
CA GLY A 413 86.52 -64.71 19.83
C GLY A 413 85.81 -65.32 21.09
N LYS A 414 84.86 -64.56 21.69
CA LYS A 414 84.14 -64.95 22.91
C LYS A 414 82.80 -65.64 22.60
N THR A 415 82.86 -66.62 21.71
CA THR A 415 81.66 -67.38 21.27
C THR A 415 81.03 -68.23 22.39
N GLU A 416 81.82 -68.69 23.34
CA GLU A 416 81.29 -69.41 24.52
C GLU A 416 80.46 -68.50 25.44
N ASP A 417 80.87 -67.23 25.60
CA ASP A 417 80.10 -66.23 26.35
C ASP A 417 78.78 -65.93 25.69
N LEU A 418 78.76 -65.84 24.37
CA LEU A 418 77.55 -65.65 23.58
C LEU A 418 76.62 -66.85 23.76
N ALA A 419 77.16 -68.06 23.68
CA ALA A 419 76.38 -69.28 23.93
C ALA A 419 75.84 -69.39 25.37
N LYS A 420 76.56 -68.88 26.37
CA LYS A 420 76.04 -68.75 27.74
C LYS A 420 74.93 -67.73 27.87
N ILE A 421 75.07 -66.57 27.27
CA ILE A 421 74.05 -65.49 27.29
C ILE A 421 72.76 -65.97 26.61
N THR A 422 72.89 -66.63 25.47
CA THR A 422 71.69 -67.11 24.74
C THR A 422 71.07 -68.33 25.45
N LYS A 423 71.83 -69.23 26.05
CA LYS A 423 71.28 -70.38 26.78
C LYS A 423 70.71 -70.02 28.16
N SER A 424 71.19 -68.96 28.80
CA SER A 424 70.73 -68.56 30.14
C SER A 424 69.32 -68.00 30.17
N GLY A 425 68.77 -67.61 29.03
CA GLY A 425 67.47 -66.96 28.95
C GLY A 425 67.41 -65.57 29.58
N LYS A 426 68.41 -65.13 30.35
CA LYS A 426 68.44 -63.87 31.08
C LYS A 426 68.22 -62.64 30.18
N PHE A 427 68.79 -62.68 28.98
CA PHE A 427 68.61 -61.58 28.01
C PHE A 427 67.18 -61.48 27.55
N ILE A 428 66.50 -62.57 27.27
CA ILE A 428 65.10 -62.59 26.87
C ILE A 428 64.20 -62.10 28.01
N GLU A 429 64.55 -62.52 29.27
CA GLU A 429 63.78 -62.10 30.43
C GLU A 429 63.87 -60.60 30.72
N GLU A 430 65.08 -60.01 30.64
CA GLU A 430 65.31 -58.60 30.80
C GLU A 430 64.59 -57.79 29.67
N GLN A 431 64.69 -58.27 28.45
CA GLN A 431 64.01 -57.61 27.32
C GLN A 431 62.47 -57.71 27.40
N SER A 432 61.97 -58.84 27.88
CA SER A 432 60.53 -59.03 28.10
C SER A 432 59.99 -58.09 29.18
N LYS A 433 60.74 -57.92 30.28
CA LYS A 433 60.35 -57.03 31.38
C LYS A 433 60.23 -55.60 30.91
N GLU A 434 61.22 -55.11 30.17
CA GLU A 434 61.21 -53.75 29.63
C GLU A 434 60.12 -53.58 28.59
N PHE A 435 59.82 -54.58 27.75
CA PHE A 435 58.71 -54.59 26.83
C PHE A 435 57.36 -54.43 27.56
N TYR A 436 57.17 -55.17 28.64
CA TYR A 436 55.93 -55.10 29.42
C TYR A 436 55.77 -53.74 30.08
N GLU A 437 56.82 -53.11 30.59
CA GLU A 437 56.75 -51.77 31.15
C GLU A 437 56.28 -50.73 30.12
N ILE A 438 56.84 -50.80 28.91
CA ILE A 438 56.44 -49.87 27.77
C ILE A 438 55.02 -50.20 27.30
N PHE A 439 54.69 -51.48 27.19
CA PHE A 439 53.36 -51.91 26.76
C PHE A 439 52.31 -51.51 27.79
N ASP A 440 52.52 -51.75 29.05
CA ASP A 440 51.60 -51.42 30.14
C ASP A 440 51.31 -49.91 30.16
N GLU A 441 52.38 -49.11 30.03
CA GLU A 441 52.24 -47.65 29.98
C GLU A 441 51.44 -47.16 28.75
N ALA A 442 51.78 -47.62 27.56
CA ALA A 442 51.10 -47.30 26.34
C ALA A 442 49.64 -47.75 26.35
N PHE A 443 49.39 -48.95 26.87
CA PHE A 443 48.06 -49.52 26.95
C PHE A 443 47.18 -48.77 27.96
N LEU A 444 47.66 -48.46 29.13
CA LEU A 444 46.93 -47.76 30.18
C LEU A 444 46.76 -46.28 29.82
N HIS A 445 47.61 -45.71 28.96
CA HIS A 445 47.38 -44.39 28.43
C HIS A 445 46.12 -44.34 27.51
N ILE A 446 45.85 -45.46 26.83
CA ILE A 446 44.68 -45.59 25.93
C ILE A 446 43.44 -46.04 26.70
N TYR A 447 43.65 -46.93 27.71
CA TYR A 447 42.59 -47.48 28.53
C TYR A 447 42.85 -47.19 30.02
N PRO A 448 42.74 -45.93 30.50
CA PRO A 448 43.11 -45.57 31.87
C PRO A 448 42.35 -46.35 32.96
N SER A 449 41.06 -46.62 32.69
CA SER A 449 40.17 -47.34 33.61
C SER A 449 40.13 -48.88 33.37
N PHE A 450 41.12 -49.44 32.65
CA PHE A 450 41.05 -50.83 32.24
C PHE A 450 41.02 -51.77 33.42
N VAL A 451 41.88 -51.57 34.46
CA VAL A 451 41.97 -52.42 35.63
C VAL A 451 40.63 -52.41 36.39
N GLU A 452 40.05 -51.24 36.61
CA GLU A 452 38.75 -51.09 37.27
C GLU A 452 37.64 -51.75 36.44
N SER A 453 37.66 -51.55 35.14
CA SER A 453 36.67 -52.11 34.21
C SER A 453 36.73 -53.62 34.14
N VAL A 454 37.94 -54.22 34.13
CA VAL A 454 38.14 -55.68 34.23
C VAL A 454 37.64 -56.19 35.57
N ASN A 455 38.01 -55.56 36.68
CA ASN A 455 37.56 -55.96 38.00
C ASN A 455 36.05 -55.89 38.19
N ALA A 456 35.35 -54.95 37.46
CA ALA A 456 33.89 -54.90 37.43
C ALA A 456 33.26 -56.12 36.71
N LEU A 457 33.99 -56.79 35.83
CA LEU A 457 33.54 -58.03 35.15
C LEU A 457 33.81 -59.29 35.97
N LEU A 458 34.59 -59.19 37.07
CA LEU A 458 34.99 -60.33 37.92
C LEU A 458 34.14 -60.41 39.20
N LEU A 459 33.99 -61.60 39.76
CA LEU A 459 33.32 -61.81 41.06
C LEU A 459 34.02 -60.97 42.14
N PRO A 460 33.33 -60.38 43.11
CA PRO A 460 33.89 -59.47 44.10
C PRO A 460 35.04 -60.09 44.96
N ASP A 461 34.94 -61.37 45.22
CA ASP A 461 35.95 -62.15 45.99
C ASP A 461 37.12 -62.62 45.11
N LYS A 462 37.09 -62.38 43.80
CA LYS A 462 38.07 -62.86 42.83
C LYS A 462 38.67 -61.75 41.97
N GLN A 463 38.52 -60.49 42.38
CA GLN A 463 39.11 -59.34 41.70
C GLN A 463 40.66 -59.46 41.70
N ILE A 464 41.26 -58.84 40.66
CA ILE A 464 42.69 -58.79 40.48
C ILE A 464 43.26 -57.63 41.31
N GLN A 465 44.15 -57.94 42.22
CA GLN A 465 44.91 -56.96 42.98
C GLN A 465 46.33 -56.85 42.42
N LEU A 466 46.81 -55.68 42.24
CA LEU A 466 48.16 -55.38 41.78
C LEU A 466 49.09 -55.18 42.97
N LEU A 467 50.35 -55.58 42.84
CA LEU A 467 51.39 -55.30 43.83
C LEU A 467 51.82 -53.84 43.75
N GLU A 468 52.39 -53.29 44.80
CA GLU A 468 52.86 -51.89 44.83
C GLU A 468 53.89 -51.65 43.72
N GLY A 469 53.59 -50.66 42.82
CA GLY A 469 54.43 -50.32 41.67
C GLY A 469 54.17 -51.16 40.40
N GLU A 470 53.25 -52.12 40.40
CA GLU A 470 52.91 -52.95 39.25
C GLU A 470 51.76 -52.26 38.48
N LYS A 471 51.99 -51.99 37.19
CA LYS A 471 50.94 -51.32 36.29
C LYS A 471 49.92 -52.37 35.80
N LEU A 472 50.39 -53.50 35.28
CA LEU A 472 49.60 -54.67 34.89
C LEU A 472 50.33 -55.93 35.28
N ASN A 473 49.60 -56.92 35.82
CA ASN A 473 50.14 -58.25 36.02
C ASN A 473 49.90 -59.14 34.78
N THR A 474 50.39 -60.39 34.81
CA THR A 474 50.27 -61.35 33.72
C THR A 474 48.80 -61.58 33.32
N ASP A 475 47.88 -61.67 34.28
CA ASP A 475 46.44 -61.85 34.05
C ASP A 475 45.89 -60.69 33.26
N LEU A 476 46.20 -59.46 33.68
CA LEU A 476 45.73 -58.22 33.03
C LEU A 476 46.38 -58.00 31.65
N ARG A 477 47.69 -58.38 31.49
CA ARG A 477 48.33 -58.29 30.16
C ARG A 477 47.69 -59.22 29.13
N ILE A 478 47.31 -60.42 29.53
CA ILE A 478 46.58 -61.37 28.68
C ILE A 478 45.25 -60.73 28.24
N LEU A 479 44.51 -60.18 29.19
CA LEU A 479 43.24 -59.49 28.90
C LEU A 479 43.45 -58.22 28.03
N ALA A 480 44.54 -57.49 28.27
CA ALA A 480 44.90 -56.34 27.45
C ALA A 480 45.16 -56.71 25.98
N PHE A 481 45.89 -57.80 25.74
CA PHE A 481 46.13 -58.35 24.41
C PHE A 481 44.82 -58.77 23.72
N ILE A 482 43.93 -59.45 24.45
CA ILE A 482 42.59 -59.79 23.92
C ILE A 482 41.82 -58.53 23.58
N ARG A 483 41.81 -57.53 24.47
CA ARG A 483 41.14 -56.23 24.21
C ARG A 483 41.69 -55.52 22.98
N LEU A 484 42.96 -55.69 22.65
CA LEU A 484 43.56 -55.15 21.40
C LEU A 484 43.29 -56.05 20.17
N GLY A 485 42.45 -57.08 20.27
CA GLY A 485 42.08 -57.97 19.16
C GLY A 485 43.08 -59.14 18.92
N LEU A 486 44.03 -59.40 19.86
CA LEU A 486 44.89 -60.54 19.80
C LEU A 486 44.22 -61.73 20.48
N GLU A 487 43.23 -62.34 19.85
CA GLU A 487 42.44 -63.44 20.39
C GLU A 487 43.14 -64.78 20.32
N ASP A 488 44.11 -64.92 19.38
CA ASP A 488 44.90 -66.17 19.22
C ASP A 488 45.84 -66.38 20.35
N SER A 489 45.60 -67.46 21.14
CA SER A 489 46.41 -67.84 22.29
C SER A 489 47.85 -68.12 21.90
N SER A 490 48.15 -68.54 20.68
CA SER A 490 49.55 -68.81 20.24
C SER A 490 50.32 -67.49 20.11
N ARG A 491 49.70 -66.43 19.61
CA ARG A 491 50.28 -65.06 19.49
C ARG A 491 50.50 -64.44 20.87
N VAL A 492 49.50 -64.55 21.76
CA VAL A 492 49.63 -64.08 23.13
C VAL A 492 50.77 -64.87 23.89
N ALA A 493 50.90 -66.18 23.65
CA ALA A 493 51.97 -66.99 24.20
C ALA A 493 53.34 -66.51 23.73
N GLN A 494 53.49 -66.20 22.44
CA GLN A 494 54.74 -65.65 21.91
C GLN A 494 55.07 -64.28 22.51
N MET A 495 54.09 -63.41 22.67
CA MET A 495 54.28 -62.07 23.25
C MET A 495 54.68 -62.12 24.74
N LEU A 496 54.12 -63.03 25.46
CA LEU A 496 54.39 -63.19 26.91
C LEU A 496 55.49 -64.17 27.23
N ASN A 497 56.12 -64.80 26.24
CA ASN A 497 57.14 -65.86 26.40
C ASN A 497 56.67 -67.04 27.26
N TYR A 498 55.39 -67.43 27.07
CA TYR A 498 54.79 -68.60 27.72
C TYR A 498 54.48 -69.71 26.72
N SER A 499 54.23 -70.92 27.24
CA SER A 499 53.65 -71.94 26.37
C SER A 499 52.20 -71.67 26.05
N VAL A 500 51.74 -72.14 24.87
CA VAL A 500 50.35 -71.98 24.45
C VAL A 500 49.38 -72.58 25.49
N ASN A 501 49.75 -73.70 26.03
CA ASN A 501 48.99 -74.39 27.11
C ASN A 501 48.89 -73.54 28.38
N THR A 502 49.96 -72.81 28.72
CA THR A 502 49.98 -71.88 29.86
C THR A 502 48.94 -70.72 29.62
N ILE A 503 48.88 -70.14 28.43
CA ILE A 503 47.92 -69.09 28.11
C ILE A 503 46.50 -69.64 28.19
N TYR A 504 46.24 -70.83 27.65
CA TYR A 504 44.91 -71.45 27.78
C TYR A 504 44.53 -71.68 29.28
N ALA A 505 45.44 -72.05 30.09
CA ALA A 505 45.20 -72.21 31.55
C ALA A 505 44.83 -70.83 32.19
N TYR A 506 45.57 -69.78 31.87
CA TYR A 506 45.26 -68.41 32.33
C TYR A 506 43.88 -67.93 31.86
N ARG A 507 43.57 -68.10 30.59
CA ARG A 507 42.24 -67.66 30.01
C ARG A 507 41.11 -68.44 30.70
N ASN A 508 41.23 -69.75 30.86
CA ASN A 508 40.22 -70.54 31.56
C ASN A 508 40.06 -70.12 33.01
N ARG A 509 41.17 -69.83 33.71
CA ARG A 509 41.16 -69.34 35.09
C ARG A 509 40.44 -68.00 35.19
N LEU A 510 40.72 -67.06 34.28
CA LEU A 510 40.11 -65.74 34.23
C LEU A 510 38.61 -65.83 33.94
N ARG A 511 38.19 -66.66 32.95
CA ARG A 511 36.78 -66.93 32.68
C ARG A 511 36.04 -67.52 33.90
N ASN A 512 36.68 -68.35 34.69
CA ASN A 512 36.10 -68.92 35.90
C ASN A 512 36.02 -67.93 37.07
N ARG A 513 36.67 -66.78 36.96
CA ARG A 513 36.58 -65.64 37.89
C ARG A 513 35.54 -64.61 37.47
N ALA A 514 35.06 -64.68 36.24
CA ALA A 514 34.09 -63.72 35.69
C ALA A 514 32.68 -63.90 36.27
N ILE A 515 31.93 -62.83 36.39
CA ILE A 515 30.51 -62.81 36.76
C ILE A 515 29.70 -63.59 35.71
N ASN A 516 29.97 -63.37 34.44
CA ASN A 516 29.39 -64.13 33.34
C ASN A 516 30.51 -64.77 32.51
N ARG A 517 30.63 -66.08 32.64
CA ARG A 517 31.69 -66.84 31.97
C ARG A 517 31.60 -66.86 30.46
N ASP A 518 30.36 -66.86 29.90
CA ASP A 518 30.15 -67.08 28.48
C ASP A 518 30.34 -65.78 27.67
N THR A 519 30.05 -64.65 28.27
CA THR A 519 30.16 -63.30 27.60
C THR A 519 31.43 -62.55 28.04
N PHE A 520 32.28 -63.11 28.93
CA PHE A 520 33.39 -62.36 29.52
C PHE A 520 34.36 -61.72 28.53
N GLU A 521 34.75 -62.42 27.46
CA GLU A 521 35.68 -61.90 26.47
C GLU A 521 34.93 -60.87 25.54
N ASP A 522 33.65 -61.08 25.25
CA ASP A 522 32.84 -60.12 24.52
C ASP A 522 32.62 -58.81 25.31
N ASP A 523 32.43 -58.93 26.64
CA ASP A 523 32.28 -57.78 27.53
C ASP A 523 33.62 -57.06 27.74
N LEU A 524 34.72 -57.80 27.76
CA LEU A 524 36.07 -57.24 27.76
C LEU A 524 36.29 -56.35 26.47
N MET A 525 35.85 -56.86 25.33
CA MET A 525 35.98 -56.12 24.06
C MET A 525 35.20 -54.83 24.03
N LYS A 526 34.18 -54.64 24.87
CA LYS A 526 33.37 -53.42 24.98
C LYS A 526 33.97 -52.35 25.90
N ILE A 527 35.06 -52.65 26.63
CA ILE A 527 35.74 -51.67 27.48
C ILE A 527 36.19 -50.50 26.59
N SER A 528 35.64 -49.28 26.83
CA SER A 528 35.94 -48.09 26.02
C SER A 528 37.37 -47.58 26.24
N SER A 529 38.02 -47.18 25.17
CA SER A 529 39.16 -46.27 25.22
C SER A 529 38.70 -44.87 25.63
N ILE A 530 39.60 -44.02 26.04
CA ILE A 530 39.31 -42.59 26.38
C ILE A 530 38.31 -41.97 25.43
#